data_b0ea86d73a03214ff5757fee59b9a9ac
#
_entry.id   b0ea86d73a03214ff5757fee59b9a9ac
#
_cell.length_a   1.000
_cell.length_b   1.000
_cell.length_c   1.000
_cell.angle_alpha   90.00
_cell.angle_beta   90.00
_cell.angle_gamma   90.00
#
_symmetry.space_group_name_H-M   'P 1'
#
loop_
_entity.id
_entity.type
_entity.pdbx_description
1 polymer ?
#
loop_
_entity_poly.entity_id
_entity_poly.type
_entity_poly.pdbx_seq_one_letter_code
_entity_poly.pdbx_strand_id
1 'polypeptide(L)'
;NGNVALDVARVLAKHAVDLRSTEVPDNVLAGLEASAVTDVHVFGRRGPADIKFTPIELRELGEVRDVDIVLHDEDFDGVDPTTASNNQLKVMLRTLNSWRDRPAGTASRRLHLHFWHAPVSIEGDGAVESIRFARTTTDDSGALVVTGEIREYPIQAVYRAVGYYGTQVNGAPFDAVRGVVPNDGGRVDDEAGLYATGWIKRGPVGLIGHTKSDALETITNLVADAEAGLLSAVDAPDVLDLLDERATEYTTWDGWLALDAHERHLGETHEHTRERVKVVPREEQVAVSRDGALVP
;
A
#
# COMPACT_ATOMS: atom_id res chain seq x y z
N ASN A 1 6.25 5.01 7.99
CA ASN A 1 5.49 5.09 9.23
C ASN A 1 3.96 5.08 8.95
N GLY A 2 3.54 4.30 7.96
CA GLY A 2 2.14 4.03 7.60
C GLY A 2 1.94 2.57 7.24
N ASN A 3 0.69 2.14 6.99
CA ASN A 3 0.32 0.74 6.75
C ASN A 3 1.15 0.09 5.62
N VAL A 4 1.31 0.76 4.49
CA VAL A 4 2.10 0.24 3.36
C VAL A 4 3.55 -0.06 3.76
N ALA A 5 4.17 0.77 4.61
CA ALA A 5 5.52 0.51 5.10
C ALA A 5 5.58 -0.77 5.95
N LEU A 6 4.57 -0.99 6.82
CA LEU A 6 4.49 -2.21 7.63
C LEU A 6 4.19 -3.45 6.78
N ASP A 7 3.32 -3.34 5.77
CA ASP A 7 3.01 -4.45 4.87
C ASP A 7 4.24 -4.90 4.08
N VAL A 8 4.96 -3.97 3.47
CA VAL A 8 6.23 -4.27 2.76
C VAL A 8 7.24 -4.88 3.72
N ALA A 9 7.43 -4.29 4.90
CA ALA A 9 8.37 -4.81 5.90
C ALA A 9 7.98 -6.21 6.37
N ARG A 10 6.69 -6.46 6.59
CA ARG A 10 6.16 -7.78 6.99
C ARG A 10 6.43 -8.85 5.93
N VAL A 11 6.20 -8.55 4.64
CA VAL A 11 6.48 -9.50 3.55
C VAL A 11 7.96 -9.79 3.45
N LEU A 12 8.83 -8.77 3.54
CA LEU A 12 10.29 -8.94 3.47
C LEU A 12 10.85 -9.69 4.70
N ALA A 13 10.26 -9.49 5.88
CA ALA A 13 10.68 -10.16 7.10
C ALA A 13 10.18 -11.61 7.20
N LYS A 14 9.05 -11.97 6.56
CA LYS A 14 8.53 -13.34 6.57
C LYS A 14 9.48 -14.32 5.89
N HIS A 15 9.53 -15.55 6.39
CA HIS A 15 10.12 -16.65 5.66
C HIS A 15 9.23 -17.07 4.49
N ALA A 16 9.82 -17.41 3.35
CA ALA A 16 9.08 -17.80 2.15
C ALA A 16 8.11 -18.97 2.39
N VAL A 17 8.48 -19.91 3.31
CA VAL A 17 7.61 -21.02 3.68
C VAL A 17 6.26 -20.57 4.24
N ASP A 18 6.19 -19.41 4.89
CA ASP A 18 4.94 -18.85 5.44
C ASP A 18 4.07 -18.16 4.37
N LEU A 19 4.59 -18.03 3.15
CA LEU A 19 3.90 -17.44 2.01
C LEU A 19 3.42 -18.50 0.99
N ARG A 20 3.86 -19.74 1.11
CA ARG A 20 3.57 -20.82 0.14
C ARG A 20 2.08 -21.11 -0.05
N SER A 21 1.25 -20.87 0.97
CA SER A 21 -0.20 -21.04 0.91
C SER A 21 -0.96 -19.76 0.53
N THR A 22 -0.26 -18.68 0.21
CA THR A 22 -0.85 -17.42 -0.23
C THR A 22 -0.90 -17.34 -1.75
N GLU A 23 -1.49 -16.29 -2.29
CA GLU A 23 -1.55 -16.04 -3.75
C GLU A 23 -0.25 -15.46 -4.33
N VAL A 24 0.89 -15.55 -3.61
CA VAL A 24 2.17 -15.04 -4.11
C VAL A 24 2.55 -15.77 -5.40
N PRO A 25 2.90 -15.07 -6.51
CA PRO A 25 3.33 -15.73 -7.73
C PRO A 25 4.62 -16.54 -7.54
N ASP A 26 4.75 -17.65 -8.23
CA ASP A 26 5.88 -18.57 -8.06
C ASP A 26 7.24 -17.93 -8.34
N ASN A 27 7.34 -17.06 -9.34
CA ASN A 27 8.56 -16.31 -9.62
C ASN A 27 8.94 -15.36 -8.47
N VAL A 28 7.95 -14.77 -7.76
CA VAL A 28 8.17 -13.93 -6.58
C VAL A 28 8.56 -14.82 -5.39
N LEU A 29 7.87 -15.95 -5.20
CA LEU A 29 8.18 -16.89 -4.13
C LEU A 29 9.62 -17.41 -4.24
N ALA A 30 10.07 -17.79 -5.44
CA ALA A 30 11.45 -18.21 -5.69
C ALA A 30 12.46 -17.11 -5.30
N GLY A 31 12.16 -15.84 -5.62
CA GLY A 31 12.99 -14.71 -5.20
C GLY A 31 13.03 -14.53 -3.68
N LEU A 32 11.91 -14.75 -2.99
CA LEU A 32 11.85 -14.68 -1.52
C LEU A 32 12.55 -15.87 -0.84
N GLU A 33 12.53 -17.05 -1.45
CA GLU A 33 13.28 -18.23 -0.98
C GLU A 33 14.79 -18.03 -1.09
N ALA A 34 15.24 -17.36 -2.15
CA ALA A 34 16.64 -16.99 -2.33
C ALA A 34 17.08 -15.77 -1.51
N SER A 35 16.16 -15.12 -0.81
CA SER A 35 16.45 -13.88 -0.06
C SER A 35 17.37 -14.14 1.11
N ALA A 36 18.49 -13.38 1.18
CA ALA A 36 19.43 -13.38 2.30
C ALA A 36 19.13 -12.28 3.34
N VAL A 37 17.92 -11.72 3.35
CA VAL A 37 17.52 -10.66 4.29
C VAL A 37 17.55 -11.18 5.71
N THR A 38 18.30 -10.49 6.57
CA THR A 38 18.35 -10.71 8.03
C THR A 38 17.72 -9.57 8.80
N ASP A 39 17.78 -8.35 8.25
CA ASP A 39 17.31 -7.13 8.90
C ASP A 39 16.42 -6.33 7.95
N VAL A 40 15.27 -5.92 8.46
CA VAL A 40 14.33 -5.02 7.76
C VAL A 40 14.12 -3.79 8.62
N HIS A 41 14.35 -2.61 8.06
CA HIS A 41 14.27 -1.35 8.78
C HIS A 41 13.08 -0.50 8.27
N VAL A 42 12.24 -0.04 9.17
CA VAL A 42 11.16 0.92 8.89
C VAL A 42 11.49 2.25 9.56
N PHE A 43 11.53 3.32 8.79
CA PHE A 43 11.89 4.64 9.29
C PHE A 43 10.68 5.59 9.27
N GLY A 44 10.47 6.30 10.38
CA GLY A 44 9.48 7.36 10.52
C GLY A 44 10.11 8.72 10.85
N ARG A 45 9.68 9.78 10.16
CA ARG A 45 10.19 11.14 10.41
C ARG A 45 9.77 11.72 11.77
N ARG A 46 8.65 11.24 12.31
CA ARG A 46 8.09 11.67 13.59
C ARG A 46 8.23 10.56 14.62
N GLY A 47 7.95 10.91 15.88
CA GLY A 47 8.00 10.00 17.01
C GLY A 47 6.89 8.94 17.05
N PRO A 48 6.96 8.04 18.04
CA PRO A 48 5.96 7.00 18.25
C PRO A 48 4.54 7.52 18.50
N ALA A 49 4.41 8.76 19.00
CA ALA A 49 3.11 9.42 19.21
C ALA A 49 2.43 9.89 17.91
N ASP A 50 3.16 9.94 16.80
CA ASP A 50 2.68 10.39 15.48
C ASP A 50 2.55 9.28 14.45
N ILE A 51 2.47 8.02 14.88
CA ILE A 51 2.33 6.85 13.99
C ILE A 51 1.04 6.94 13.19
N LYS A 52 1.09 6.43 11.94
CA LYS A 52 -0.02 6.47 10.97
C LYS A 52 -0.52 5.09 10.57
N PHE A 53 0.13 4.03 11.02
CA PHE A 53 -0.37 2.66 10.85
C PHE A 53 -1.48 2.36 11.86
N THR A 54 -2.25 1.32 11.60
CA THR A 54 -3.39 0.93 12.45
C THR A 54 -3.00 -0.18 13.44
N PRO A 55 -3.80 -0.40 14.50
CA PRO A 55 -3.54 -1.47 15.47
C PRO A 55 -3.51 -2.87 14.86
N ILE A 56 -4.23 -3.07 13.76
CA ILE A 56 -4.29 -4.39 13.09
C ILE A 56 -2.95 -4.69 12.47
N GLU A 57 -2.43 -3.79 11.62
CA GLU A 57 -1.12 -3.96 10.98
C GLU A 57 0.00 -4.07 11.99
N LEU A 58 -0.05 -3.28 13.08
CA LEU A 58 0.94 -3.39 14.14
C LEU A 58 0.91 -4.77 14.82
N ARG A 59 -0.28 -5.29 15.14
CA ARG A 59 -0.43 -6.61 15.75
C ARG A 59 0.08 -7.72 14.83
N GLU A 60 -0.31 -7.69 13.55
CA GLU A 60 0.13 -8.67 12.56
C GLU A 60 1.66 -8.67 12.37
N LEU A 61 2.30 -7.51 12.54
CA LEU A 61 3.75 -7.43 12.53
C LEU A 61 4.37 -8.23 13.69
N GLY A 62 3.76 -8.16 14.87
CA GLY A 62 4.21 -8.90 16.06
C GLY A 62 3.94 -10.40 16.02
N GLU A 63 3.14 -10.87 15.08
CA GLU A 63 2.79 -12.29 14.88
C GLU A 63 3.67 -12.98 13.81
N VAL A 64 4.59 -12.24 13.18
CA VAL A 64 5.50 -12.83 12.18
C VAL A 64 6.46 -13.82 12.87
N ARG A 65 6.45 -15.05 12.39
CA ARG A 65 7.22 -16.14 12.98
C ARG A 65 8.71 -15.95 12.71
N ASP A 66 9.54 -16.26 13.72
CA ASP A 66 11.00 -16.19 13.66
C ASP A 66 11.53 -14.81 13.24
N VAL A 67 10.87 -13.75 13.75
CA VAL A 67 11.25 -12.35 13.57
C VAL A 67 11.22 -11.63 14.91
N ASP A 68 12.34 -11.05 15.31
CA ASP A 68 12.42 -10.17 16.48
C ASP A 68 12.09 -8.73 16.08
N ILE A 69 11.21 -8.09 16.83
CA ILE A 69 10.92 -6.64 16.66
C ILE A 69 11.92 -5.87 17.53
N VAL A 70 12.67 -4.99 16.90
CA VAL A 70 13.68 -4.14 17.55
C VAL A 70 13.20 -2.70 17.62
N LEU A 71 13.16 -2.16 18.82
CA LEU A 71 12.81 -0.78 19.13
C LEU A 71 13.99 -0.12 19.87
N HIS A 72 14.15 1.17 19.69
CA HIS A 72 15.26 1.94 20.27
C HIS A 72 14.73 2.83 21.39
N ASP A 73 15.24 2.68 22.61
CA ASP A 73 14.74 3.39 23.80
C ASP A 73 14.75 4.91 23.62
N GLU A 74 15.79 5.45 23.02
CA GLU A 74 15.94 6.88 22.72
C GLU A 74 14.84 7.46 21.83
N ASP A 75 14.14 6.65 21.06
CA ASP A 75 13.02 7.08 20.21
C ASP A 75 11.73 7.29 21.01
N PHE A 76 11.70 6.79 22.26
CA PHE A 76 10.54 6.86 23.17
C PHE A 76 10.73 7.87 24.30
N ASP A 77 11.79 8.64 24.31
CA ASP A 77 12.02 9.66 25.30
C ASP A 77 10.86 10.67 25.32
N GLY A 78 10.25 10.86 26.52
CA GLY A 78 9.10 11.73 26.70
C GLY A 78 7.76 11.20 26.15
N VAL A 79 7.70 9.98 25.65
CA VAL A 79 6.46 9.36 25.14
C VAL A 79 5.72 8.66 26.27
N ASP A 80 4.59 9.24 26.70
CA ASP A 80 3.69 8.64 27.68
C ASP A 80 2.38 8.16 27.01
N PRO A 81 2.08 6.85 27.05
CA PRO A 81 0.82 6.33 26.51
C PRO A 81 -0.44 6.91 27.14
N THR A 82 -0.34 7.46 28.36
CA THR A 82 -1.49 8.06 29.05
C THR A 82 -1.90 9.40 28.46
N THR A 83 -0.98 10.10 27.78
CA THR A 83 -1.22 11.40 27.13
C THR A 83 -1.63 11.25 25.65
N ALA A 84 -1.82 10.00 25.16
CA ALA A 84 -2.21 9.73 23.80
C ALA A 84 -3.53 10.45 23.42
N SER A 85 -3.56 11.04 22.23
CA SER A 85 -4.68 11.84 21.71
C SER A 85 -6.00 11.06 21.54
N ASN A 86 -5.91 9.74 21.44
CA ASN A 86 -7.07 8.85 21.31
C ASN A 86 -6.76 7.42 21.80
N ASN A 87 -7.80 6.63 21.99
CA ASN A 87 -7.68 5.26 22.50
C ASN A 87 -6.89 4.32 21.57
N GLN A 88 -6.99 4.51 20.26
CA GLN A 88 -6.26 3.71 19.28
C GLN A 88 -4.75 3.91 19.44
N LEU A 89 -4.29 5.16 19.48
CA LEU A 89 -2.89 5.49 19.71
C LEU A 89 -2.40 4.96 21.07
N LYS A 90 -3.22 5.07 22.11
CA LYS A 90 -2.90 4.53 23.45
C LYS A 90 -2.63 3.02 23.41
N VAL A 91 -3.47 2.25 22.70
CA VAL A 91 -3.29 0.80 22.54
C VAL A 91 -1.98 0.51 21.78
N MET A 92 -1.71 1.23 20.69
CA MET A 92 -0.50 1.04 19.90
C MET A 92 0.78 1.37 20.69
N LEU A 93 0.80 2.47 21.42
CA LEU A 93 1.94 2.84 22.27
C LEU A 93 2.20 1.79 23.38
N ARG A 94 1.14 1.25 23.97
CA ARG A 94 1.27 0.14 24.93
C ARG A 94 1.85 -1.11 24.29
N THR A 95 1.43 -1.45 23.07
CA THR A 95 1.97 -2.58 22.31
C THR A 95 3.46 -2.35 22.03
N LEU A 96 3.85 -1.18 21.52
CA LEU A 96 5.25 -0.86 21.27
C LEU A 96 6.09 -0.93 22.55
N ASN A 97 5.61 -0.36 23.66
CA ASN A 97 6.31 -0.46 24.95
C ASN A 97 6.46 -1.91 25.41
N SER A 98 5.41 -2.74 25.27
CA SER A 98 5.49 -4.15 25.63
C SER A 98 6.52 -4.93 24.79
N TRP A 99 6.77 -4.51 23.55
CA TRP A 99 7.79 -5.09 22.71
C TRP A 99 9.20 -4.61 23.10
N ARG A 100 9.33 -3.33 23.45
CA ARG A 100 10.58 -2.74 23.93
C ARG A 100 11.08 -3.42 25.23
N ASP A 101 10.15 -3.78 26.09
CA ASP A 101 10.48 -4.46 27.36
C ASP A 101 10.83 -5.94 27.20
N ARG A 102 10.74 -6.51 25.97
CA ARG A 102 11.14 -7.90 25.71
C ARG A 102 12.66 -8.04 25.74
N PRO A 103 13.18 -9.15 26.27
CA PRO A 103 14.60 -9.45 26.14
C PRO A 103 14.94 -9.62 24.64
N ALA A 104 16.20 -9.36 24.29
CA ALA A 104 16.69 -9.62 22.96
C ALA A 104 16.40 -11.07 22.57
N GLY A 105 15.75 -11.26 21.43
CA GLY A 105 15.37 -12.57 20.94
C GLY A 105 16.51 -13.26 20.19
N THR A 106 16.24 -14.48 19.72
CA THR A 106 17.17 -15.31 18.94
C THR A 106 16.64 -15.63 17.55
N ALA A 107 15.64 -14.88 17.08
CA ALA A 107 15.07 -15.07 15.77
C ALA A 107 16.13 -14.86 14.67
N SER A 108 15.96 -15.57 13.56
CA SER A 108 16.91 -15.49 12.44
C SER A 108 16.81 -14.15 11.68
N ARG A 109 15.70 -13.43 11.84
CA ARG A 109 15.45 -12.11 11.22
C ARG A 109 15.06 -11.08 12.26
N ARG A 110 15.33 -9.82 11.96
CA ARG A 110 14.97 -8.68 12.80
C ARG A 110 14.22 -7.63 11.99
N LEU A 111 13.20 -7.05 12.60
CA LEU A 111 12.46 -5.94 12.06
C LEU A 111 12.61 -4.75 12.98
N HIS A 112 13.28 -3.71 12.51
CA HIS A 112 13.60 -2.52 13.25
C HIS A 112 12.60 -1.41 12.94
N LEU A 113 11.99 -0.82 13.98
CA LEU A 113 11.17 0.37 13.84
C LEU A 113 11.95 1.57 14.39
N HIS A 114 12.31 2.48 13.51
CA HIS A 114 13.02 3.71 13.83
C HIS A 114 12.08 4.90 13.76
N PHE A 115 12.13 5.74 14.76
CA PHE A 115 11.40 7.00 14.80
C PHE A 115 12.37 8.18 14.77
N TRP A 116 11.86 9.38 14.48
CA TRP A 116 12.67 10.59 14.43
C TRP A 116 13.80 10.57 13.38
N HIS A 117 13.56 9.93 12.24
CA HIS A 117 14.52 9.79 11.15
C HIS A 117 13.99 10.39 9.85
N ALA A 118 14.49 11.55 9.44
CA ALA A 118 14.20 12.17 8.14
C ALA A 118 15.26 11.77 7.11
N PRO A 119 14.91 11.19 5.96
CA PRO A 119 15.89 10.75 4.96
C PRO A 119 16.63 11.96 4.38
N VAL A 120 17.95 11.81 4.22
CA VAL A 120 18.85 12.84 3.64
C VAL A 120 19.35 12.39 2.28
N SER A 121 19.99 11.23 2.22
CA SER A 121 20.58 10.70 0.99
C SER A 121 20.67 9.18 1.01
N ILE A 122 20.76 8.61 -0.19
CA ILE A 122 21.09 7.19 -0.42
C ILE A 122 22.45 7.18 -1.10
N GLU A 123 23.36 6.38 -0.57
CA GLU A 123 24.76 6.33 -1.03
C GLU A 123 25.03 4.96 -1.68
N GLY A 124 25.97 4.93 -2.62
CA GLY A 124 26.46 3.74 -3.29
C GLY A 124 26.91 4.01 -4.73
N ASP A 125 27.70 3.11 -5.29
CA ASP A 125 28.18 3.17 -6.66
C ASP A 125 27.60 1.98 -7.46
N GLY A 126 26.60 2.25 -8.31
CA GLY A 126 25.88 1.25 -9.10
C GLY A 126 24.90 0.38 -8.30
N ALA A 127 25.01 0.32 -6.97
CA ALA A 127 24.08 -0.35 -6.07
C ALA A 127 23.94 0.46 -4.78
N VAL A 128 22.87 0.23 -4.03
CA VAL A 128 22.65 0.87 -2.73
C VAL A 128 23.58 0.24 -1.69
N GLU A 129 24.34 1.05 -0.97
CA GLU A 129 25.26 0.62 0.07
C GLU A 129 24.86 1.15 1.45
N SER A 130 24.38 2.39 1.53
CA SER A 130 23.87 2.97 2.77
C SER A 130 22.78 4.00 2.53
N ILE A 131 22.09 4.36 3.62
CA ILE A 131 21.15 5.47 3.67
C ILE A 131 21.45 6.35 4.88
N ARG A 132 21.38 7.65 4.71
CA ARG A 132 21.62 8.64 5.76
C ARG A 132 20.33 9.33 6.16
N PHE A 133 20.16 9.49 7.44
CA PHE A 133 19.03 10.19 8.05
C PHE A 133 19.51 11.32 8.95
N ALA A 134 18.79 12.45 8.92
CA ALA A 134 18.87 13.45 9.95
C ALA A 134 17.94 13.06 11.11
N ARG A 135 18.44 13.13 12.34
CA ARG A 135 17.58 13.01 13.53
C ARG A 135 16.67 14.23 13.62
N THR A 136 15.44 13.98 13.96
CA THR A 136 14.40 15.00 14.08
C THR A 136 13.84 15.06 15.50
N THR A 137 13.22 16.17 15.81
CA THR A 137 12.42 16.40 17.02
C THR A 137 11.26 17.34 16.67
N THR A 138 10.43 17.66 17.62
CA THR A 138 9.42 18.73 17.51
C THR A 138 9.85 19.94 18.32
N ASP A 139 9.63 21.14 17.77
CA ASP A 139 9.75 22.39 18.53
C ASP A 139 8.52 22.65 19.41
N ASP A 140 8.51 23.77 20.13
CA ASP A 140 7.43 24.17 21.05
C ASP A 140 6.07 24.36 20.32
N SER A 141 6.07 24.56 19.00
CA SER A 141 4.86 24.65 18.17
C SER A 141 4.37 23.30 17.68
N GLY A 142 5.13 22.21 17.92
CA GLY A 142 4.89 20.87 17.36
C GLY A 142 5.36 20.71 15.92
N ALA A 143 6.08 21.68 15.35
CA ALA A 143 6.67 21.57 14.03
C ALA A 143 7.90 20.64 14.06
N LEU A 144 8.07 19.86 12.99
CA LEU A 144 9.21 18.96 12.86
C LEU A 144 10.47 19.74 12.51
N VAL A 145 11.52 19.56 13.32
CA VAL A 145 12.83 20.20 13.12
C VAL A 145 13.96 19.17 13.16
N VAL A 146 15.06 19.43 12.45
CA VAL A 146 16.26 18.59 12.49
C VAL A 146 17.14 18.98 13.67
N THR A 147 17.75 17.99 14.33
CA THR A 147 18.63 18.23 15.49
C THR A 147 20.08 18.54 15.08
N GLY A 148 20.46 18.31 13.82
CA GLY A 148 21.84 18.37 13.34
C GLY A 148 22.60 17.05 13.43
N GLU A 149 22.08 16.05 14.13
CA GLU A 149 22.66 14.70 14.17
C GLU A 149 22.34 13.95 12.87
N ILE A 150 23.34 13.32 12.27
CA ILE A 150 23.19 12.43 11.09
C ILE A 150 23.51 11.00 11.51
N ARG A 151 22.65 10.07 11.09
CA ARG A 151 22.85 8.64 11.25
C ARG A 151 22.92 7.97 9.90
N GLU A 152 23.82 7.02 9.77
CA GLU A 152 24.01 6.22 8.56
C GLU A 152 23.73 4.76 8.87
N TYR A 153 23.03 4.10 7.93
CA TYR A 153 22.66 2.69 8.04
C TYR A 153 23.13 1.97 6.79
N PRO A 154 23.96 0.91 6.92
CA PRO A 154 24.33 0.06 5.80
C PRO A 154 23.11 -0.75 5.37
N ILE A 155 22.73 -0.64 4.10
CA ILE A 155 21.57 -1.32 3.52
C ILE A 155 21.82 -1.69 2.08
N GLN A 156 21.06 -2.63 1.53
CA GLN A 156 21.19 -3.11 0.15
C GLN A 156 19.97 -2.78 -0.72
N ALA A 157 18.84 -2.38 -0.11
CA ALA A 157 17.63 -1.98 -0.84
C ALA A 157 16.85 -0.92 -0.07
N VAL A 158 16.17 -0.02 -0.79
CA VAL A 158 15.29 1.01 -0.24
C VAL A 158 13.92 0.94 -0.90
N TYR A 159 12.89 0.84 -0.09
CA TYR A 159 11.49 0.90 -0.51
C TYR A 159 10.85 2.19 0.00
N ARG A 160 10.34 3.00 -0.91
CA ARG A 160 9.71 4.28 -0.57
C ARG A 160 8.22 4.10 -0.27
N ALA A 161 7.82 4.26 0.99
CA ALA A 161 6.43 4.20 1.45
C ALA A 161 6.03 5.51 2.17
N VAL A 162 6.19 6.64 1.47
CA VAL A 162 6.02 8.00 2.05
C VAL A 162 4.60 8.55 1.87
N GLY A 163 3.69 7.77 1.33
CA GLY A 163 2.31 8.12 1.01
C GLY A 163 2.09 8.21 -0.50
N TYR A 164 0.84 8.35 -0.86
CA TYR A 164 0.40 8.48 -2.24
C TYR A 164 -0.05 9.92 -2.51
N TYR A 165 0.00 10.27 -3.76
CA TYR A 165 -0.49 11.53 -4.30
C TYR A 165 -1.20 11.25 -5.61
N GLY A 166 -2.36 11.84 -5.83
CA GLY A 166 -3.09 11.65 -7.08
C GLY A 166 -2.30 12.22 -8.27
N THR A 167 -2.44 11.59 -9.41
CA THR A 167 -1.87 12.08 -10.68
C THR A 167 -2.98 12.73 -11.50
N GLN A 168 -2.68 13.85 -12.11
CA GLN A 168 -3.63 14.52 -13.00
C GLN A 168 -4.08 13.58 -14.13
N VAL A 169 -5.39 13.54 -14.36
CA VAL A 169 -6.00 12.85 -15.49
C VAL A 169 -6.27 13.88 -16.58
N ASN A 170 -5.80 13.61 -17.80
CA ASN A 170 -6.01 14.51 -18.93
C ASN A 170 -7.50 14.73 -19.16
N GLY A 171 -7.90 16.01 -19.32
CA GLY A 171 -9.30 16.37 -19.52
C GLY A 171 -10.14 16.48 -18.26
N ALA A 172 -9.54 16.28 -17.06
CA ALA A 172 -10.21 16.53 -15.79
C ALA A 172 -9.51 17.66 -15.02
N PRO A 173 -10.24 18.50 -14.27
CA PRO A 173 -9.66 19.48 -13.37
C PRO A 173 -8.87 18.77 -12.28
N PHE A 174 -7.81 19.42 -11.78
CA PHE A 174 -6.93 18.80 -10.78
C PHE A 174 -6.42 19.83 -9.78
N ASP A 175 -6.62 19.55 -8.49
CA ASP A 175 -6.04 20.31 -7.39
C ASP A 175 -4.63 19.76 -7.09
N ALA A 176 -3.60 20.44 -7.58
CA ALA A 176 -2.21 20.04 -7.42
C ALA A 176 -1.71 20.11 -5.95
N VAL A 177 -2.38 20.86 -5.07
CA VAL A 177 -2.02 20.97 -3.65
C VAL A 177 -2.55 19.77 -2.87
N ARG A 178 -3.79 19.38 -3.14
CA ARG A 178 -4.45 18.24 -2.49
C ARG A 178 -4.21 16.92 -3.20
N GLY A 179 -3.80 16.93 -4.47
CA GLY A 179 -3.62 15.74 -5.30
C GLY A 179 -4.92 15.02 -5.61
N VAL A 180 -5.99 15.78 -5.88
CA VAL A 180 -7.33 15.24 -6.15
C VAL A 180 -8.01 15.97 -7.31
N VAL A 181 -9.04 15.35 -7.87
CA VAL A 181 -10.02 16.00 -8.74
C VAL A 181 -11.00 16.75 -7.83
N PRO A 182 -11.15 18.10 -7.97
CA PRO A 182 -12.14 18.87 -7.23
C PRO A 182 -13.56 18.35 -7.52
N ASN A 183 -14.36 18.14 -6.46
CA ASN A 183 -15.69 17.55 -6.62
C ASN A 183 -16.59 17.84 -5.41
N ASP A 184 -17.89 17.77 -5.63
CA ASP A 184 -18.92 17.74 -4.60
C ASP A 184 -19.69 16.41 -4.65
N GLY A 185 -19.48 15.56 -3.64
CA GLY A 185 -20.10 14.22 -3.57
C GLY A 185 -19.78 13.32 -4.77
N GLY A 186 -18.66 13.55 -5.43
CA GLY A 186 -18.21 12.83 -6.63
C GLY A 186 -18.57 13.52 -7.94
N ARG A 187 -19.42 14.55 -7.98
CA ARG A 187 -19.61 15.40 -9.15
C ARG A 187 -18.37 16.27 -9.33
N VAL A 188 -17.75 16.21 -10.47
CA VAL A 188 -16.54 17.00 -10.74
C VAL A 188 -16.94 18.46 -10.97
N ASP A 189 -16.24 19.37 -10.32
CA ASP A 189 -16.49 20.79 -10.42
C ASP A 189 -16.30 21.27 -11.87
N ASP A 190 -17.20 22.14 -12.31
CA ASP A 190 -17.21 22.80 -13.64
C ASP A 190 -17.31 21.84 -14.86
N GLU A 191 -17.52 20.52 -14.64
CA GLU A 191 -17.58 19.50 -15.70
C GLU A 191 -18.86 18.66 -15.61
N ALA A 192 -19.92 19.09 -16.28
CA ALA A 192 -21.19 18.36 -16.29
C ALA A 192 -21.04 16.95 -16.87
N GLY A 193 -21.51 15.93 -16.11
CA GLY A 193 -21.46 14.54 -16.53
C GLY A 193 -20.13 13.83 -16.23
N LEU A 194 -19.17 14.50 -15.60
CA LEU A 194 -17.94 13.89 -15.13
C LEU A 194 -18.05 13.60 -13.62
N TYR A 195 -17.65 12.40 -13.23
CA TYR A 195 -17.71 11.94 -11.84
C TYR A 195 -16.38 11.33 -11.40
N ALA A 196 -16.03 11.54 -10.14
CA ALA A 196 -14.84 10.97 -9.52
C ALA A 196 -15.22 10.11 -8.30
N THR A 197 -14.51 9.00 -8.08
CA THR A 197 -14.66 8.15 -6.90
C THR A 197 -13.28 7.63 -6.44
N GLY A 198 -13.20 7.18 -5.21
CA GLY A 198 -11.96 6.63 -4.66
C GLY A 198 -10.94 7.69 -4.26
N TRP A 199 -9.66 7.33 -4.34
CA TRP A 199 -8.58 8.21 -3.85
C TRP A 199 -8.41 9.49 -4.67
N ILE A 200 -8.72 9.47 -5.96
CA ILE A 200 -8.68 10.69 -6.78
C ILE A 200 -9.76 11.71 -6.38
N LYS A 201 -10.87 11.24 -5.76
CA LYS A 201 -11.93 12.07 -5.22
C LYS A 201 -11.57 12.70 -3.87
N ARG A 202 -11.08 11.90 -2.91
CA ARG A 202 -10.92 12.31 -1.51
C ARG A 202 -9.48 12.40 -0.99
N GLY A 203 -8.52 12.02 -1.81
CA GLY A 203 -7.14 11.78 -1.40
C GLY A 203 -6.91 10.34 -0.91
N PRO A 204 -5.65 9.93 -0.72
CA PRO A 204 -5.28 8.56 -0.35
C PRO A 204 -5.52 8.29 1.14
N VAL A 205 -6.77 8.41 1.59
CA VAL A 205 -7.20 8.25 2.97
C VAL A 205 -8.23 7.13 3.07
N GLY A 206 -8.16 6.34 4.12
CA GLY A 206 -9.08 5.24 4.43
C GLY A 206 -8.60 3.89 3.90
N LEU A 207 -9.20 2.84 4.46
CA LEU A 207 -8.98 1.44 4.10
C LEU A 207 -9.93 1.01 2.98
N ILE A 208 -9.74 -0.20 2.44
CA ILE A 208 -10.60 -0.80 1.40
C ILE A 208 -12.10 -0.71 1.75
N GLY A 209 -12.47 -0.92 3.02
CA GLY A 209 -13.86 -0.81 3.47
C GLY A 209 -14.52 0.55 3.23
N HIS A 210 -13.75 1.63 3.17
CA HIS A 210 -14.26 2.98 2.91
C HIS A 210 -14.60 3.21 1.42
N THR A 211 -14.05 2.40 0.51
CA THR A 211 -14.28 2.58 -0.93
C THR A 211 -15.74 2.30 -1.31
N LYS A 212 -16.41 1.37 -0.61
CA LYS A 212 -17.81 1.05 -0.86
C LYS A 212 -18.74 2.25 -0.60
N SER A 213 -18.60 2.90 0.54
CA SER A 213 -19.43 4.07 0.89
C SER A 213 -19.12 5.27 0.00
N ASP A 214 -17.87 5.46 -0.34
CA ASP A 214 -17.43 6.52 -1.25
C ASP A 214 -17.99 6.34 -2.67
N ALA A 215 -17.91 5.13 -3.20
CA ALA A 215 -18.50 4.79 -4.49
C ALA A 215 -20.03 4.94 -4.47
N LEU A 216 -20.69 4.50 -3.39
CA LEU A 216 -22.14 4.62 -3.23
C LEU A 216 -22.58 6.08 -3.30
N GLU A 217 -21.89 7.00 -2.61
CA GLU A 217 -22.18 8.43 -2.67
C GLU A 217 -22.10 8.95 -4.11
N THR A 218 -21.02 8.68 -4.82
CA THR A 218 -20.82 9.12 -6.20
C THR A 218 -21.90 8.55 -7.14
N ILE A 219 -22.18 7.26 -7.06
CA ILE A 219 -23.20 6.61 -7.92
C ILE A 219 -24.61 7.10 -7.58
N THR A 220 -24.92 7.33 -6.30
CA THR A 220 -26.22 7.91 -5.91
C THR A 220 -26.42 9.29 -6.57
N ASN A 221 -25.40 10.11 -6.56
CA ASN A 221 -25.45 11.42 -7.19
C ASN A 221 -25.56 11.33 -8.73
N LEU A 222 -24.83 10.38 -9.35
CA LEU A 222 -24.92 10.15 -10.79
C LEU A 222 -26.34 9.71 -11.21
N VAL A 223 -26.94 8.78 -10.47
CA VAL A 223 -28.31 8.31 -10.74
C VAL A 223 -29.33 9.46 -10.59
N ALA A 224 -29.21 10.26 -9.52
CA ALA A 224 -30.08 11.42 -9.33
C ALA A 224 -29.97 12.44 -10.47
N ASP A 225 -28.77 12.68 -10.97
CA ASP A 225 -28.53 13.59 -12.11
C ASP A 225 -29.10 13.01 -13.42
N ALA A 226 -29.00 11.71 -13.61
CA ALA A 226 -29.63 11.02 -14.75
C ALA A 226 -31.16 11.15 -14.73
N GLU A 227 -31.77 10.87 -13.54
CA GLU A 227 -33.23 10.99 -13.34
C GLU A 227 -33.71 12.42 -13.52
N ALA A 228 -32.91 13.42 -13.17
CA ALA A 228 -33.17 14.82 -13.35
C ALA A 228 -32.95 15.31 -14.82
N GLY A 229 -32.47 14.45 -15.70
CA GLY A 229 -32.15 14.79 -17.10
C GLY A 229 -30.96 15.73 -17.27
N LEU A 230 -30.06 15.76 -16.28
CA LEU A 230 -28.87 16.61 -16.30
C LEU A 230 -27.72 16.01 -17.12
N LEU A 231 -27.78 14.71 -17.41
CA LEU A 231 -26.77 14.02 -18.23
C LEU A 231 -27.14 14.18 -19.70
N SER A 232 -26.19 14.62 -20.52
CA SER A 232 -26.36 14.69 -21.97
C SER A 232 -26.49 13.28 -22.55
N ALA A 233 -27.51 13.06 -23.38
CA ALA A 233 -27.53 11.88 -24.23
C ALA A 233 -26.37 11.97 -25.21
N VAL A 234 -25.50 10.98 -25.24
CA VAL A 234 -24.41 10.93 -26.21
C VAL A 234 -24.80 9.93 -27.29
N ASP A 235 -24.91 10.41 -28.50
CA ASP A 235 -25.03 9.59 -29.71
C ASP A 235 -23.61 9.16 -30.12
N ALA A 236 -23.04 8.23 -29.31
CA ALA A 236 -21.70 7.70 -29.54
C ALA A 236 -21.78 6.23 -29.95
N PRO A 237 -20.86 5.77 -30.78
CA PRO A 237 -20.71 4.33 -31.08
C PRO A 237 -20.47 3.55 -29.78
N ASP A 238 -20.75 2.25 -29.78
CA ASP A 238 -20.40 1.36 -28.69
C ASP A 238 -18.90 1.49 -28.37
N VAL A 239 -18.57 1.53 -27.10
CA VAL A 239 -17.17 1.68 -26.68
C VAL A 239 -16.30 0.51 -27.15
N LEU A 240 -16.87 -0.68 -27.27
CA LEU A 240 -16.14 -1.86 -27.76
C LEU A 240 -15.83 -1.73 -29.24
N ASP A 241 -16.78 -1.23 -30.05
CA ASP A 241 -16.55 -0.95 -31.48
C ASP A 241 -15.41 0.05 -31.66
N LEU A 242 -15.37 1.11 -30.82
CA LEU A 242 -14.30 2.09 -30.84
C LEU A 242 -12.93 1.50 -30.44
N LEU A 243 -12.90 0.58 -29.47
CA LEU A 243 -11.66 -0.11 -29.08
C LEU A 243 -11.16 -1.04 -30.18
N ASP A 244 -12.07 -1.73 -30.87
CA ASP A 244 -11.76 -2.62 -32.00
C ASP A 244 -11.23 -1.81 -33.19
N GLU A 245 -11.88 -0.69 -33.55
CA GLU A 245 -11.40 0.21 -34.60
C GLU A 245 -9.98 0.75 -34.32
N ARG A 246 -9.64 0.97 -33.05
CA ARG A 246 -8.31 1.41 -32.62
C ARG A 246 -7.30 0.30 -32.41
N ALA A 247 -7.67 -0.95 -32.69
CA ALA A 247 -6.87 -2.14 -32.40
C ALA A 247 -6.33 -2.16 -30.94
N THR A 248 -7.15 -1.69 -30.00
CA THR A 248 -6.80 -1.68 -28.58
C THR A 248 -7.08 -3.04 -27.98
N GLU A 249 -6.07 -3.64 -27.35
CA GLU A 249 -6.28 -4.90 -26.62
C GLU A 249 -7.07 -4.65 -25.33
N TYR A 250 -8.19 -5.35 -25.20
CA TYR A 250 -9.01 -5.33 -23.99
C TYR A 250 -9.50 -6.73 -23.64
N THR A 251 -9.93 -6.93 -22.41
CA THR A 251 -10.56 -8.16 -21.91
C THR A 251 -12.00 -7.87 -21.55
N THR A 252 -12.93 -8.70 -22.02
CA THR A 252 -14.34 -8.65 -21.64
C THR A 252 -14.55 -9.22 -20.22
N TRP A 253 -15.75 -9.04 -19.68
CA TRP A 253 -16.12 -9.66 -18.39
C TRP A 253 -16.03 -11.19 -18.44
N ASP A 254 -16.51 -11.82 -19.50
CA ASP A 254 -16.43 -13.27 -19.69
C ASP A 254 -14.97 -13.74 -19.81
N GLY A 255 -14.13 -12.98 -20.50
CA GLY A 255 -12.70 -13.22 -20.56
C GLY A 255 -12.03 -13.13 -19.18
N TRP A 256 -12.41 -12.16 -18.34
CA TRP A 256 -11.92 -12.09 -16.97
C TRP A 256 -12.37 -13.29 -16.14
N LEU A 257 -13.62 -13.74 -16.28
CA LEU A 257 -14.13 -14.95 -15.60
C LEU A 257 -13.35 -16.20 -16.02
N ALA A 258 -12.99 -16.33 -17.29
CA ALA A 258 -12.16 -17.42 -17.78
C ALA A 258 -10.76 -17.40 -17.14
N LEU A 259 -10.14 -16.22 -17.04
CA LEU A 259 -8.85 -16.05 -16.37
C LEU A 259 -8.95 -16.38 -14.87
N ASP A 260 -9.98 -15.89 -14.17
CA ASP A 260 -10.20 -16.20 -12.76
C ASP A 260 -10.36 -17.71 -12.51
N ALA A 261 -11.14 -18.40 -13.34
CA ALA A 261 -11.32 -19.84 -13.26
C ALA A 261 -10.00 -20.61 -13.52
N HIS A 262 -9.22 -20.17 -14.50
CA HIS A 262 -7.92 -20.74 -14.81
C HIS A 262 -6.93 -20.58 -13.63
N GLU A 263 -6.80 -19.37 -13.07
CA GLU A 263 -5.94 -19.10 -11.93
C GLU A 263 -6.33 -19.91 -10.68
N ARG A 264 -7.64 -20.10 -10.43
CA ARG A 264 -8.15 -20.95 -9.34
C ARG A 264 -7.81 -22.42 -9.56
N HIS A 265 -7.97 -22.92 -10.79
CA HIS A 265 -7.58 -24.28 -11.12
C HIS A 265 -6.07 -24.52 -10.94
N LEU A 266 -5.22 -23.57 -11.33
CA LEU A 266 -3.80 -23.61 -11.04
C LEU A 266 -3.52 -23.67 -9.53
N GLY A 267 -4.28 -22.93 -8.70
CA GLY A 267 -4.16 -22.97 -7.25
C GLY A 267 -4.55 -24.31 -6.64
N GLU A 268 -5.63 -24.92 -7.11
CA GLU A 268 -6.12 -26.22 -6.66
C GLU A 268 -5.11 -27.35 -6.98
N THR A 269 -4.46 -27.28 -8.13
CA THR A 269 -3.51 -28.29 -8.62
C THR A 269 -2.07 -28.03 -8.21
N HIS A 270 -1.79 -26.87 -7.58
CA HIS A 270 -0.46 -26.52 -7.13
C HIS A 270 0.03 -27.44 -6.00
N GLU A 271 1.34 -27.72 -5.94
CA GLU A 271 1.96 -28.56 -4.89
C GLU A 271 1.67 -28.05 -3.47
N HIS A 272 1.56 -26.72 -3.30
CA HIS A 272 1.09 -26.05 -2.08
C HIS A 272 -0.29 -25.50 -2.37
N THR A 273 -1.34 -26.22 -2.05
CA THR A 273 -2.74 -25.78 -2.27
C THR A 273 -2.96 -24.35 -1.83
N ARG A 274 -3.43 -23.52 -2.74
CA ARG A 274 -3.73 -22.09 -2.55
C ARG A 274 -5.03 -21.75 -3.25
N GLU A 275 -5.60 -20.61 -2.92
CA GLU A 275 -6.87 -20.18 -3.54
C GLU A 275 -6.71 -20.01 -5.05
N ARG A 276 -5.58 -19.46 -5.49
CA ARG A 276 -5.22 -19.29 -6.91
C ARG A 276 -3.71 -19.17 -7.11
N VAL A 277 -3.26 -19.39 -8.32
CA VAL A 277 -1.94 -18.99 -8.81
C VAL A 277 -2.13 -17.93 -9.88
N LYS A 278 -1.60 -16.75 -9.67
CA LYS A 278 -1.71 -15.63 -10.62
C LYS A 278 -0.90 -15.90 -11.90
N VAL A 279 -1.54 -15.75 -13.04
CA VAL A 279 -0.84 -15.65 -14.33
C VAL A 279 -0.16 -14.28 -14.39
N VAL A 280 1.17 -14.26 -14.42
CA VAL A 280 1.94 -13.01 -14.31
C VAL A 280 2.18 -12.34 -15.69
N PRO A 281 2.58 -13.05 -16.77
CA PRO A 281 2.79 -12.43 -18.07
C PRO A 281 1.47 -11.91 -18.65
N ARG A 282 1.46 -10.63 -19.07
CA ARG A 282 0.26 -10.00 -19.62
C ARG A 282 -0.25 -10.70 -20.88
N GLU A 283 0.64 -11.12 -21.75
CA GLU A 283 0.32 -11.86 -22.97
C GLU A 283 -0.40 -13.18 -22.67
N GLU A 284 -0.01 -13.88 -21.61
CA GLU A 284 -0.69 -15.11 -21.17
C GLU A 284 -2.07 -14.78 -20.57
N GLN A 285 -2.19 -13.71 -19.77
CA GLN A 285 -3.48 -13.25 -19.26
C GLN A 285 -4.46 -12.96 -20.41
N VAL A 286 -3.99 -12.26 -21.44
CA VAL A 286 -4.79 -11.92 -22.63
C VAL A 286 -5.17 -13.20 -23.41
N ALA A 287 -4.23 -14.13 -23.61
CA ALA A 287 -4.49 -15.38 -24.30
C ALA A 287 -5.57 -16.20 -23.57
N VAL A 288 -5.42 -16.44 -22.27
CA VAL A 288 -6.42 -17.15 -21.45
C VAL A 288 -7.78 -16.46 -21.49
N SER A 289 -7.80 -15.11 -21.42
CA SER A 289 -9.03 -14.34 -21.44
C SER A 289 -9.78 -14.37 -22.76
N ARG A 290 -9.08 -14.56 -23.88
CA ARG A 290 -9.67 -14.53 -25.24
C ARG A 290 -10.00 -15.91 -25.77
N ASP A 291 -9.11 -16.86 -25.53
CA ASP A 291 -9.23 -18.17 -26.13
C ASP A 291 -10.21 -19.08 -25.39
N GLY A 292 -10.54 -18.77 -24.11
CA GLY A 292 -11.45 -19.59 -23.29
C GLY A 292 -11.14 -21.12 -23.26
N ALA A 293 -10.09 -21.49 -24.01
CA ALA A 293 -9.82 -22.82 -24.49
C ALA A 293 -8.68 -23.53 -23.75
N LEU A 294 -8.09 -22.88 -22.71
CA LEU A 294 -7.01 -23.47 -21.92
C LEU A 294 -7.48 -24.05 -20.58
N VAL A 295 -8.79 -24.28 -20.42
CA VAL A 295 -9.28 -25.09 -19.30
C VAL A 295 -9.29 -26.53 -19.81
N PRO A 296 -8.39 -27.40 -19.35
CA PRO A 296 -8.41 -28.82 -19.66
C PRO A 296 -9.62 -29.50 -19.05
#